data_6cd324d1deee4e6b55bf708c2ebadc88
#
_entry.id   6cd324d1deee4e6b55bf708c2ebadc88
#
_cell.length_a   1.000
_cell.length_b   1.000
_cell.length_c   1.000
_cell.angle_alpha   90.00
_cell.angle_beta   90.00
_cell.angle_gamma   90.00
#
_symmetry.space_group_name_H-M   'P 1'
#
loop_
_entity.id
_entity.type
_entity.pdbx_description
1 polymer ?
#
loop_
_entity_poly.entity_id
_entity_poly.type
_entity_poly.pdbx_seq_one_letter_code
_entity_poly.pdbx_strand_id
1 'polypeptide(L)'
;YESFILRIIDLADPAHPVEAGRYCVPEQIIQGESNLQFGDHLFKPFVHAVTVKDDIAYLAYSNVGFVLVDVSDKTNPKMIGKLSLNPPFGGDAAGAPVHSAYPLGDRPFAVVSTEGERSRFFDGKKTEGFGKKIEYQAMNAMMMIETGDMEHPRMISVFPYPEMLEGYTHGENFNFVDGVRVPFGPHNCFDQFGTPVYGQFNNTVFNCYFHAGLRIYDVHDPFVPKEIAYFLPPDPPEMLTDNETHDVMPGAPVAITEDLVVDDRGYIYISTQQDGIYILKYTGEKPLD
;
A
#
# COMPACT_ATOMS: atom_id res chain seq x y z
N TYR A 1 -11.46 -16.74 13.93
CA TYR A 1 -10.85 -15.96 12.86
C TYR A 1 -9.47 -16.51 12.55
N GLU A 2 -9.14 -16.60 11.30
CA GLU A 2 -7.75 -16.84 10.87
C GLU A 2 -7.19 -15.53 10.32
N SER A 3 -6.08 -15.02 10.88
CA SER A 3 -5.40 -13.83 10.40
C SER A 3 -5.98 -12.49 10.92
N PHE A 4 -5.50 -11.37 10.38
CA PHE A 4 -5.79 -10.03 10.89
C PHE A 4 -7.19 -9.55 10.51
N ILE A 5 -7.87 -8.92 11.47
CA ILE A 5 -9.19 -8.30 11.32
C ILE A 5 -9.14 -6.85 11.78
N LEU A 6 -10.14 -6.04 11.42
CA LEU A 6 -10.30 -4.72 12.03
C LEU A 6 -10.71 -4.88 13.50
N ARG A 7 -9.99 -4.20 14.39
CA ARG A 7 -10.33 -4.08 15.81
C ARG A 7 -10.38 -2.61 16.20
N ILE A 8 -11.40 -2.23 16.94
CA ILE A 8 -11.59 -0.88 17.48
C ILE A 8 -11.30 -0.93 18.97
N ILE A 9 -10.33 -0.15 19.41
CA ILE A 9 -9.87 -0.13 20.79
C ILE A 9 -10.27 1.21 21.43
N ASP A 10 -10.97 1.13 22.54
CA ASP A 10 -11.23 2.30 23.39
C ASP A 10 -9.99 2.60 24.24
N LEU A 11 -9.52 3.84 24.12
CA LEU A 11 -8.36 4.40 24.82
C LEU A 11 -8.76 5.50 25.82
N ALA A 12 -10.01 5.54 26.28
CA ALA A 12 -10.45 6.51 27.30
C ALA A 12 -9.59 6.39 28.56
N ASP A 13 -9.17 5.19 28.93
CA ASP A 13 -8.06 4.93 29.85
C ASP A 13 -6.92 4.24 29.08
N PRO A 14 -5.89 4.98 28.64
CA PRO A 14 -4.82 4.42 27.82
C PRO A 14 -3.93 3.40 28.57
N ALA A 15 -4.00 3.35 29.91
CA ALA A 15 -3.32 2.32 30.69
C ALA A 15 -4.08 0.98 30.70
N HIS A 16 -5.39 1.00 30.37
CA HIS A 16 -6.24 -0.17 30.33
C HIS A 16 -7.08 -0.16 29.03
N PRO A 17 -6.48 -0.36 27.86
CA PRO A 17 -7.19 -0.35 26.59
C PRO A 17 -8.21 -1.49 26.52
N VAL A 18 -9.42 -1.19 26.04
CA VAL A 18 -10.52 -2.16 25.93
C VAL A 18 -10.98 -2.26 24.48
N GLU A 19 -11.18 -3.46 23.97
CA GLU A 19 -11.79 -3.65 22.66
C GLU A 19 -13.27 -3.21 22.71
N ALA A 20 -13.59 -2.19 21.92
CA ALA A 20 -14.97 -1.70 21.75
C ALA A 20 -15.73 -2.50 20.69
N GLY A 21 -15.06 -2.86 19.60
CA GLY A 21 -15.68 -3.63 18.53
C GLY A 21 -14.67 -4.20 17.54
N ARG A 22 -15.20 -4.98 16.59
CA ARG A 22 -14.40 -5.62 15.54
C ARG A 22 -15.21 -5.83 14.28
N TYR A 23 -14.52 -5.93 13.16
CA TYR A 23 -15.13 -6.29 11.88
C TYR A 23 -14.22 -7.25 11.10
N CYS A 24 -14.84 -8.21 10.45
CA CYS A 24 -14.20 -9.03 9.40
C CYS A 24 -15.21 -9.31 8.28
N VAL A 25 -14.72 -9.54 7.09
CA VAL A 25 -15.57 -9.96 5.96
C VAL A 25 -16.09 -11.38 6.19
N PRO A 26 -17.26 -11.72 5.62
CA PRO A 26 -17.82 -13.08 5.74
C PRO A 26 -16.86 -14.18 5.28
N GLU A 27 -16.06 -13.89 4.25
CA GLU A 27 -15.07 -14.80 3.68
C GLU A 27 -13.94 -15.17 4.67
N GLN A 28 -13.78 -14.40 5.75
CA GLN A 28 -12.77 -14.66 6.80
C GLN A 28 -13.34 -15.46 7.98
N ILE A 29 -14.66 -15.65 8.04
CA ILE A 29 -15.31 -16.44 9.06
C ILE A 29 -15.23 -17.90 8.66
N ILE A 30 -14.43 -18.68 9.41
CA ILE A 30 -14.25 -20.09 9.10
C ILE A 30 -15.43 -20.89 9.65
N GLN A 31 -16.20 -21.48 8.73
CA GLN A 31 -17.10 -22.57 9.01
C GLN A 31 -16.68 -23.75 8.11
N GLY A 32 -15.61 -24.43 8.48
CA GLY A 32 -15.00 -25.46 7.66
C GLY A 32 -13.78 -24.98 6.87
N GLU A 33 -13.52 -25.53 5.71
CA GLU A 33 -12.41 -25.11 4.88
C GLU A 33 -12.71 -23.76 4.20
N SER A 34 -11.82 -22.84 4.28
CA SER A 34 -11.97 -21.49 3.77
C SER A 34 -11.66 -21.38 2.26
N ASN A 35 -11.84 -20.33 1.52
CA ASN A 35 -12.82 -19.32 1.57
C ASN A 35 -12.74 -18.40 0.39
N LEU A 36 -11.56 -18.08 -0.16
CA LEU A 36 -11.39 -17.43 -1.46
C LEU A 36 -10.56 -18.37 -2.33
N GLN A 37 -11.17 -18.90 -3.37
CA GLN A 37 -10.51 -19.80 -4.28
C GLN A 37 -10.27 -19.11 -5.62
N PHE A 38 -9.01 -19.10 -6.07
CA PHE A 38 -8.61 -18.70 -7.41
C PHE A 38 -7.91 -19.89 -8.07
N GLY A 39 -8.56 -20.50 -9.04
CA GLY A 39 -8.07 -21.75 -9.58
C GLY A 39 -7.92 -22.81 -8.49
N ASP A 40 -6.73 -23.37 -8.33
CA ASP A 40 -6.42 -24.38 -7.32
C ASP A 40 -5.87 -23.81 -6.01
N HIS A 41 -5.88 -22.48 -5.85
CA HIS A 41 -5.27 -21.79 -4.70
C HIS A 41 -6.33 -21.29 -3.73
N LEU A 42 -6.08 -21.51 -2.45
CA LEU A 42 -6.88 -20.99 -1.35
C LEU A 42 -6.17 -19.82 -0.69
N PHE A 43 -6.86 -18.69 -0.55
CA PHE A 43 -6.35 -17.51 0.11
C PHE A 43 -7.02 -17.26 1.43
N LYS A 44 -6.25 -16.80 2.40
CA LYS A 44 -6.74 -16.30 3.68
C LYS A 44 -6.87 -14.80 3.60
N PRO A 45 -8.10 -14.24 3.57
CA PRO A 45 -8.26 -12.81 3.62
C PRO A 45 -7.77 -12.25 4.95
N PHE A 46 -7.20 -11.06 4.92
CA PHE A 46 -6.79 -10.32 6.10
C PHE A 46 -6.81 -8.81 5.84
N VAL A 47 -7.05 -8.02 6.89
CA VAL A 47 -6.87 -6.57 6.83
C VAL A 47 -5.39 -6.27 6.89
N HIS A 48 -4.85 -5.58 5.88
CA HIS A 48 -3.47 -5.15 5.86
C HIS A 48 -3.31 -3.75 6.43
N ALA A 49 -4.10 -2.80 5.94
CA ALA A 49 -4.08 -1.43 6.42
C ALA A 49 -5.49 -0.86 6.59
N VAL A 50 -5.60 0.16 7.43
CA VAL A 50 -6.83 0.89 7.70
C VAL A 50 -6.56 2.37 7.84
N THR A 51 -7.35 3.18 7.14
CA THR A 51 -7.49 4.62 7.37
C THR A 51 -8.92 4.93 7.75
N VAL A 52 -9.13 5.85 8.67
CA VAL A 52 -10.47 6.26 9.09
C VAL A 52 -10.67 7.75 8.82
N LYS A 53 -11.74 8.07 8.10
CA LYS A 53 -12.20 9.45 7.89
C LYS A 53 -13.71 9.52 8.07
N ASP A 54 -14.21 10.49 8.83
CA ASP A 54 -15.65 10.77 9.01
C ASP A 54 -16.46 9.51 9.40
N ASP A 55 -15.95 8.74 10.38
CA ASP A 55 -16.53 7.47 10.82
C ASP A 55 -16.64 6.38 9.74
N ILE A 56 -15.93 6.51 8.64
CA ILE A 56 -15.78 5.48 7.61
C ILE A 56 -14.37 4.91 7.67
N ALA A 57 -14.24 3.61 7.82
CA ALA A 57 -12.97 2.89 7.69
C ALA A 57 -12.76 2.43 6.25
N TYR A 58 -11.65 2.85 5.67
CA TYR A 58 -11.14 2.46 4.35
C TYR A 58 -10.15 1.32 4.58
N LEU A 59 -10.54 0.12 4.22
CA LEU A 59 -9.75 -1.08 4.50
C LEU A 59 -9.06 -1.59 3.25
N ALA A 60 -7.76 -1.75 3.33
CA ALA A 60 -7.00 -2.59 2.42
C ALA A 60 -7.15 -4.04 2.88
N TYR A 61 -8.01 -4.78 2.21
CA TYR A 61 -8.41 -6.11 2.65
C TYR A 61 -7.81 -7.22 1.78
N SER A 62 -6.49 -7.18 1.64
CA SER A 62 -5.73 -8.23 0.98
C SER A 62 -6.41 -8.75 -0.31
N ASN A 63 -6.65 -10.06 -0.39
CA ASN A 63 -7.25 -10.73 -1.55
C ASN A 63 -8.76 -10.44 -1.75
N VAL A 64 -9.44 -9.85 -0.76
CA VAL A 64 -10.82 -9.41 -0.92
C VAL A 64 -10.91 -8.15 -1.78
N GLY A 65 -9.97 -7.22 -1.54
CA GLY A 65 -9.95 -5.95 -2.27
C GLY A 65 -10.05 -4.74 -1.36
N PHE A 66 -10.72 -3.70 -1.84
CA PHE A 66 -11.01 -2.48 -1.09
C PHE A 66 -12.38 -2.62 -0.40
N VAL A 67 -12.44 -2.33 0.90
CA VAL A 67 -13.66 -2.48 1.70
C VAL A 67 -13.93 -1.21 2.50
N LEU A 68 -15.16 -0.71 2.43
CA LEU A 68 -15.66 0.43 3.21
C LEU A 68 -16.54 -0.07 4.36
N VAL A 69 -16.27 0.41 5.57
CA VAL A 69 -16.97 0.02 6.78
C VAL A 69 -17.42 1.26 7.55
N ASP A 70 -18.70 1.35 7.84
CA ASP A 70 -19.26 2.31 8.80
C ASP A 70 -18.82 1.91 10.22
N VAL A 71 -18.07 2.79 10.87
CA VAL A 71 -17.59 2.65 12.24
C VAL A 71 -18.19 3.73 13.16
N SER A 72 -19.29 4.38 12.79
CA SER A 72 -19.98 5.35 13.63
C SER A 72 -20.44 4.72 14.94
N ASP A 73 -21.00 3.52 14.90
CA ASP A 73 -21.18 2.65 16.06
C ASP A 73 -19.94 1.78 16.26
N LYS A 74 -19.05 2.21 17.14
CA LYS A 74 -17.78 1.51 17.43
C LYS A 74 -17.96 0.08 17.92
N THR A 75 -19.15 -0.25 18.44
CA THR A 75 -19.44 -1.59 18.99
C THR A 75 -20.01 -2.54 17.93
N ASN A 76 -20.46 -2.01 16.79
CA ASN A 76 -21.13 -2.78 15.76
C ASN A 76 -20.79 -2.26 14.34
N PRO A 77 -19.51 -2.30 13.92
CA PRO A 77 -19.10 -1.87 12.59
C PRO A 77 -19.82 -2.64 11.48
N LYS A 78 -20.18 -1.94 10.39
CA LYS A 78 -20.95 -2.53 9.28
C LYS A 78 -20.31 -2.22 7.94
N MET A 79 -20.21 -3.21 7.07
CA MET A 79 -19.79 -2.99 5.70
C MET A 79 -20.81 -2.08 4.99
N ILE A 80 -20.28 -1.06 4.30
CA ILE A 80 -21.03 -0.20 3.39
C ILE A 80 -20.93 -0.80 1.98
N GLY A 81 -19.72 -1.03 1.50
CA GLY A 81 -19.48 -1.57 0.17
C GLY A 81 -18.09 -2.16 0.04
N LYS A 82 -17.87 -2.85 -1.06
CA LYS A 82 -16.56 -3.41 -1.41
C LYS A 82 -16.32 -3.43 -2.91
N LEU A 83 -15.05 -3.32 -3.29
CA LEU A 83 -14.57 -3.50 -4.66
C LEU A 83 -13.53 -4.62 -4.68
N SER A 84 -13.85 -5.72 -5.36
CA SER A 84 -12.87 -6.76 -5.63
C SER A 84 -11.91 -6.27 -6.71
N LEU A 85 -10.61 -6.36 -6.41
CA LEU A 85 -9.54 -6.01 -7.37
C LEU A 85 -8.81 -7.24 -7.89
N ASN A 86 -9.24 -8.41 -7.53
CA ASN A 86 -8.66 -9.68 -7.94
C ASN A 86 -9.67 -10.53 -8.72
N PRO A 87 -9.38 -11.00 -9.94
CA PRO A 87 -8.32 -10.53 -10.81
C PRO A 87 -8.61 -9.14 -11.39
N PRO A 88 -7.67 -8.41 -12.00
CA PRO A 88 -6.30 -8.82 -12.34
C PRO A 88 -5.24 -8.40 -11.32
N PHE A 89 -5.61 -7.60 -10.32
CA PHE A 89 -4.67 -7.00 -9.37
C PHE A 89 -4.45 -7.86 -8.13
N GLY A 90 -4.30 -9.09 -8.28
CA GLY A 90 -3.97 -10.00 -7.22
C GLY A 90 -3.45 -11.28 -7.79
N GLY A 91 -2.40 -11.79 -7.22
CA GLY A 91 -1.83 -13.08 -7.56
C GLY A 91 -2.21 -14.12 -6.54
N ASP A 92 -1.97 -15.34 -6.89
CA ASP A 92 -2.07 -16.50 -6.00
C ASP A 92 -0.91 -16.59 -5.01
N ALA A 93 -0.07 -15.58 -5.00
CA ALA A 93 1.16 -15.64 -4.26
C ALA A 93 1.16 -14.70 -3.09
N ALA A 94 1.80 -15.04 -2.16
CA ALA A 94 2.29 -14.39 -1.00
C ALA A 94 2.50 -12.87 -1.14
N GLY A 95 1.53 -12.07 -1.11
CA GLY A 95 1.55 -10.62 -1.05
C GLY A 95 0.19 -10.13 -0.66
N ALA A 96 0.05 -8.95 -0.13
CA ALA A 96 -1.23 -8.31 0.01
C ALA A 96 -1.61 -7.69 -1.34
N PRO A 97 -2.53 -8.26 -2.13
CA PRO A 97 -2.92 -7.65 -3.39
C PRO A 97 -3.44 -6.23 -3.18
N VAL A 98 -4.16 -6.00 -2.10
CA VAL A 98 -4.52 -4.66 -1.64
C VAL A 98 -3.81 -4.43 -0.32
N HIS A 99 -2.82 -3.54 -0.38
CA HIS A 99 -1.93 -3.22 0.73
C HIS A 99 -2.39 -2.00 1.50
N SER A 100 -2.74 -0.93 0.80
CA SER A 100 -3.08 0.37 1.38
C SER A 100 -4.32 0.97 0.73
N ALA A 101 -5.12 1.69 1.49
CA ALA A 101 -6.34 2.33 1.03
C ALA A 101 -6.56 3.65 1.78
N TYR A 102 -6.55 4.78 1.07
CA TYR A 102 -6.61 6.11 1.65
C TYR A 102 -7.68 6.96 0.96
N PRO A 103 -8.56 7.65 1.71
CA PRO A 103 -9.43 8.66 1.12
C PRO A 103 -8.62 9.84 0.58
N LEU A 104 -9.01 10.41 -0.55
CA LEU A 104 -8.33 11.53 -1.18
C LEU A 104 -8.93 12.86 -0.70
N GLY A 105 -8.36 13.43 0.34
CA GLY A 105 -8.81 14.70 0.88
C GLY A 105 -10.31 14.72 1.16
N ASP A 106 -11.00 15.79 0.73
CA ASP A 106 -12.45 15.92 0.82
C ASP A 106 -13.18 15.49 -0.46
N ARG A 107 -12.47 14.91 -1.40
CA ARG A 107 -13.04 14.45 -2.67
C ARG A 107 -13.64 13.04 -2.54
N PRO A 108 -14.64 12.70 -3.36
CA PRO A 108 -15.28 11.38 -3.34
C PRO A 108 -14.43 10.31 -4.04
N PHE A 109 -13.16 10.23 -3.65
CA PHE A 109 -12.19 9.27 -4.20
C PHE A 109 -11.35 8.65 -3.11
N ALA A 110 -10.80 7.48 -3.39
CA ALA A 110 -9.77 6.85 -2.60
C ALA A 110 -8.62 6.41 -3.51
N VAL A 111 -7.41 6.42 -2.96
CA VAL A 111 -6.23 5.80 -3.58
C VAL A 111 -6.02 4.45 -2.94
N VAL A 112 -5.90 3.44 -3.77
CA VAL A 112 -5.63 2.06 -3.34
C VAL A 112 -4.34 1.60 -3.99
N SER A 113 -3.44 1.00 -3.23
CA SER A 113 -2.22 0.41 -3.76
C SER A 113 -2.14 -1.08 -3.47
N THR A 114 -1.51 -1.81 -4.39
CA THR A 114 -1.01 -3.15 -4.13
C THR A 114 0.39 -3.08 -3.57
N GLU A 115 0.94 -4.18 -3.09
CA GLU A 115 2.31 -4.23 -2.60
C GLU A 115 3.24 -4.84 -3.65
N GLY A 116 4.30 -4.11 -4.01
CA GLY A 116 5.28 -4.56 -4.99
C GLY A 116 6.41 -5.43 -4.43
N GLU A 117 6.60 -5.41 -3.12
CA GLU A 117 7.74 -6.05 -2.45
C GLU A 117 7.86 -7.53 -2.76
N ARG A 118 6.77 -8.25 -2.70
CA ARG A 118 6.77 -9.71 -2.75
C ARG A 118 6.95 -10.29 -4.15
N SER A 119 7.01 -9.45 -5.14
CA SER A 119 7.25 -9.88 -6.51
C SER A 119 8.57 -10.66 -6.69
N ARG A 120 9.55 -10.45 -5.80
CA ARG A 120 10.82 -11.16 -5.82
C ARG A 120 10.75 -12.62 -5.33
N PHE A 121 9.72 -13.00 -4.60
CA PHE A 121 9.55 -14.38 -4.16
C PHE A 121 9.19 -15.34 -5.30
N PHE A 122 8.99 -14.80 -6.49
CA PHE A 122 8.60 -15.56 -7.68
C PHE A 122 9.78 -16.06 -8.52
N ASP A 123 11.02 -15.86 -8.11
CA ASP A 123 12.19 -16.28 -8.89
C ASP A 123 12.51 -17.78 -8.80
N GLY A 124 11.63 -18.57 -8.20
CA GLY A 124 11.68 -20.02 -8.15
C GLY A 124 12.56 -20.61 -7.04
N LYS A 125 13.40 -19.84 -6.39
CA LYS A 125 14.32 -20.38 -5.36
C LYS A 125 13.74 -20.37 -3.94
N LYS A 126 12.78 -19.49 -3.66
CA LYS A 126 12.13 -19.36 -2.34
C LYS A 126 10.66 -19.82 -2.32
N THR A 127 10.15 -20.37 -3.42
CA THR A 127 8.81 -20.92 -3.49
C THR A 127 8.65 -22.28 -2.82
N GLU A 128 9.75 -22.95 -2.46
CA GLU A 128 9.71 -24.25 -1.77
C GLU A 128 8.99 -24.19 -0.42
N GLY A 129 9.02 -23.05 0.27
CA GLY A 129 8.30 -22.83 1.53
C GLY A 129 6.78 -22.77 1.38
N PHE A 130 6.26 -22.50 0.18
CA PHE A 130 4.83 -22.45 -0.15
C PHE A 130 4.37 -23.62 -1.03
N GLY A 131 5.26 -24.53 -1.34
CA GLY A 131 4.95 -25.83 -1.94
C GLY A 131 4.55 -25.82 -3.41
N LYS A 132 4.57 -24.68 -4.12
CA LYS A 132 4.26 -24.61 -5.55
C LYS A 132 5.09 -23.53 -6.27
N LYS A 133 5.45 -23.82 -7.52
CA LYS A 133 6.01 -22.83 -8.43
C LYS A 133 4.91 -21.86 -8.83
N ILE A 134 5.11 -20.58 -8.54
CA ILE A 134 4.14 -19.56 -8.89
C ILE A 134 4.40 -19.10 -10.32
N GLU A 135 3.42 -19.29 -11.16
CA GLU A 135 3.51 -18.96 -12.59
C GLU A 135 3.01 -17.55 -12.90
N TYR A 136 2.27 -16.94 -11.96
CA TYR A 136 1.66 -15.62 -12.15
C TYR A 136 2.15 -14.64 -11.10
N GLN A 137 2.47 -13.44 -11.53
CA GLN A 137 2.83 -12.34 -10.67
C GLN A 137 1.64 -11.39 -10.52
N ALA A 138 1.37 -10.93 -9.30
CA ALA A 138 0.38 -9.90 -9.09
C ALA A 138 0.72 -8.63 -9.88
N MET A 139 -0.26 -7.98 -10.43
CA MET A 139 -0.09 -6.64 -11.00
C MET A 139 0.06 -5.64 -9.87
N ASN A 140 1.26 -5.10 -9.74
CA ASN A 140 1.55 -4.06 -8.75
C ASN A 140 1.17 -2.70 -9.32
N ALA A 141 0.16 -2.07 -8.75
CA ALA A 141 -0.35 -0.80 -9.23
C ALA A 141 -0.94 0.05 -8.10
N MET A 142 -0.98 1.34 -8.32
CA MET A 142 -1.85 2.26 -7.61
C MET A 142 -3.09 2.53 -8.46
N MET A 143 -4.23 2.63 -7.80
CA MET A 143 -5.53 2.79 -8.45
C MET A 143 -6.29 3.94 -7.82
N MET A 144 -7.02 4.69 -8.65
CA MET A 144 -8.01 5.66 -8.19
C MET A 144 -9.37 4.99 -8.14
N ILE A 145 -10.01 5.03 -6.99
CA ILE A 145 -11.33 4.47 -6.75
C ILE A 145 -12.33 5.62 -6.54
N GLU A 146 -13.38 5.65 -7.31
CA GLU A 146 -14.51 6.55 -7.07
C GLU A 146 -15.38 5.99 -5.95
N THR A 147 -15.67 6.82 -4.94
CA THR A 147 -16.39 6.48 -3.72
C THR A 147 -17.64 7.36 -3.51
N GLY A 148 -18.06 8.10 -4.52
CA GLY A 148 -19.28 8.91 -4.45
C GLY A 148 -20.53 8.07 -4.18
N ASP A 149 -20.56 6.86 -4.70
CA ASP A 149 -21.47 5.78 -4.28
C ASP A 149 -20.65 4.76 -3.47
N MET A 150 -20.68 4.89 -2.15
CA MET A 150 -19.89 4.03 -1.25
C MET A 150 -20.38 2.59 -1.22
N GLU A 151 -21.64 2.30 -1.58
CA GLU A 151 -22.16 0.93 -1.69
C GLU A 151 -21.58 0.22 -2.92
N HIS A 152 -21.23 0.98 -3.97
CA HIS A 152 -20.72 0.47 -5.23
C HIS A 152 -19.46 1.22 -5.69
N PRO A 153 -18.35 1.16 -4.93
CA PRO A 153 -17.11 1.83 -5.32
C PRO A 153 -16.57 1.27 -6.63
N ARG A 154 -15.93 2.14 -7.44
CA ARG A 154 -15.47 1.79 -8.79
C ARG A 154 -14.05 2.25 -9.04
N MET A 155 -13.21 1.38 -9.60
CA MET A 155 -11.91 1.78 -10.12
C MET A 155 -12.11 2.61 -11.40
N ILE A 156 -11.53 3.80 -11.43
CA ILE A 156 -11.66 4.74 -12.56
C ILE A 156 -10.36 4.96 -13.32
N SER A 157 -9.22 4.77 -12.67
CA SER A 157 -7.91 4.89 -13.32
C SER A 157 -6.82 4.11 -12.59
N VAL A 158 -5.70 3.93 -13.26
CA VAL A 158 -4.45 3.38 -12.73
C VAL A 158 -3.39 4.47 -12.82
N PHE A 159 -2.59 4.64 -11.79
CA PHE A 159 -1.48 5.58 -11.79
C PHE A 159 -0.36 5.10 -12.74
N PRO A 160 0.36 6.02 -13.39
CA PRO A 160 1.48 5.64 -14.24
C PRO A 160 2.59 4.97 -13.41
N TYR A 161 3.24 3.99 -14.02
CA TYR A 161 4.48 3.44 -13.44
C TYR A 161 5.60 4.48 -13.51
N PRO A 162 6.49 4.50 -12.50
CA PRO A 162 7.68 5.32 -12.53
C PRO A 162 8.53 5.05 -13.78
N GLU A 163 8.85 6.09 -14.53
CA GLU A 163 9.78 6.00 -15.64
C GLU A 163 11.23 5.95 -15.16
N MET A 164 12.09 5.29 -15.94
CA MET A 164 13.52 5.26 -15.68
C MET A 164 14.13 6.64 -15.84
N LEU A 165 15.00 6.97 -14.90
CA LEU A 165 15.69 8.25 -14.88
C LEU A 165 16.83 8.28 -15.91
N GLU A 166 17.02 9.42 -16.55
CA GLU A 166 18.19 9.64 -17.37
C GLU A 166 19.47 9.50 -16.51
N GLY A 167 20.41 8.68 -16.96
CA GLY A 167 21.65 8.43 -16.24
C GLY A 167 21.55 7.39 -15.10
N TYR A 168 20.41 6.72 -14.93
CA TYR A 168 20.33 5.58 -14.01
C TYR A 168 21.25 4.45 -14.48
N THR A 169 22.12 3.96 -13.60
CA THR A 169 23.25 3.09 -13.96
C THR A 169 23.09 1.63 -13.57
N HIS A 170 22.06 1.28 -12.77
CA HIS A 170 21.95 -0.06 -12.19
C HIS A 170 21.15 -1.06 -13.03
N GLY A 171 20.65 -0.69 -14.17
CA GLY A 171 19.92 -1.61 -15.03
C GLY A 171 18.96 -0.94 -16.01
N GLU A 172 18.18 -1.75 -16.70
CA GLU A 172 17.23 -1.29 -17.71
C GLU A 172 15.87 -0.86 -17.11
N ASN A 173 15.59 -1.24 -15.86
CA ASN A 173 14.36 -0.89 -15.15
C ASN A 173 14.54 -1.06 -13.64
N PHE A 174 13.61 -0.49 -12.86
CA PHE A 174 13.68 -0.55 -11.39
C PHE A 174 13.48 -1.93 -10.77
N ASN A 175 13.07 -2.94 -11.52
CA ASN A 175 12.94 -4.32 -11.01
C ASN A 175 14.28 -5.03 -10.85
N PHE A 176 15.32 -4.55 -11.50
CA PHE A 176 16.63 -5.20 -11.51
C PHE A 176 17.74 -4.19 -11.28
N VAL A 177 18.69 -4.59 -10.43
CA VAL A 177 19.91 -3.85 -10.17
C VAL A 177 21.07 -4.80 -10.42
N ASP A 178 21.89 -4.50 -11.43
CA ASP A 178 23.03 -5.32 -11.85
C ASP A 178 22.67 -6.81 -12.07
N GLY A 179 21.49 -7.05 -12.63
CA GLY A 179 20.95 -8.39 -12.88
C GLY A 179 20.31 -9.07 -11.68
N VAL A 180 20.28 -8.42 -10.52
CA VAL A 180 19.60 -8.90 -9.31
C VAL A 180 18.21 -8.27 -9.22
N ARG A 181 17.19 -9.07 -8.99
CA ARG A 181 15.83 -8.58 -8.80
C ARG A 181 15.70 -7.89 -7.43
N VAL A 182 15.14 -6.69 -7.43
CA VAL A 182 14.89 -5.88 -6.23
C VAL A 182 13.41 -5.56 -6.09
N PRO A 183 12.92 -5.21 -4.89
CA PRO A 183 11.54 -4.78 -4.70
C PRO A 183 11.20 -3.57 -5.54
N PHE A 184 10.11 -3.67 -6.28
CA PHE A 184 9.58 -2.59 -7.10
C PHE A 184 8.06 -2.66 -7.12
N GLY A 185 7.42 -1.54 -6.93
CA GLY A 185 5.99 -1.37 -6.92
C GLY A 185 5.56 -0.36 -5.87
N PRO A 186 4.30 0.07 -5.89
CA PRO A 186 3.80 0.95 -4.86
C PRO A 186 3.79 0.25 -3.50
N HIS A 187 4.02 1.04 -2.47
CA HIS A 187 3.90 0.60 -1.09
C HIS A 187 2.95 1.53 -0.33
N ASN A 188 3.43 2.32 0.61
CA ASN A 188 2.57 3.22 1.36
C ASN A 188 2.35 4.55 0.65
N CYS A 189 1.08 4.97 0.58
CA CYS A 189 0.71 6.35 0.30
C CYS A 189 0.64 7.15 1.60
N PHE A 190 0.72 8.46 1.49
CA PHE A 190 0.57 9.34 2.63
C PHE A 190 -0.87 9.32 3.18
N ASP A 191 -1.03 8.88 4.42
CA ASP A 191 -2.28 8.97 5.17
C ASP A 191 -2.35 10.32 5.90
N GLN A 192 -3.03 11.28 5.30
CA GLN A 192 -3.19 12.62 5.85
C GLN A 192 -4.15 12.72 7.05
N PHE A 193 -4.86 11.64 7.37
CA PHE A 193 -5.87 11.64 8.43
C PHE A 193 -5.35 11.11 9.77
N GLY A 194 -4.10 10.67 9.82
CA GLY A 194 -3.49 10.10 11.03
C GLY A 194 -3.34 11.08 12.19
N THR A 195 -3.10 12.37 11.91
CA THR A 195 -2.94 13.41 12.94
C THR A 195 -3.16 14.82 12.37
N PRO A 196 -3.62 15.78 13.20
CA PRO A 196 -3.85 17.18 12.78
C PRO A 196 -2.62 17.96 12.31
N VAL A 197 -1.41 17.47 12.62
CA VAL A 197 -0.15 18.12 12.18
C VAL A 197 0.31 17.68 10.80
N TYR A 198 -0.45 16.82 10.14
CA TYR A 198 -0.18 16.42 8.77
C TYR A 198 -0.71 17.45 7.77
N GLY A 199 0.01 17.61 6.66
CA GLY A 199 -0.47 18.36 5.51
C GLY A 199 -1.75 17.76 4.96
N GLN A 200 -2.63 18.61 4.43
CA GLN A 200 -3.90 18.20 3.86
C GLN A 200 -3.91 18.50 2.36
N PHE A 201 -4.21 17.50 1.55
CA PHE A 201 -4.13 17.57 0.09
C PHE A 201 -5.36 16.98 -0.54
N ASN A 202 -5.94 17.71 -1.51
CA ASN A 202 -7.10 17.26 -2.27
C ASN A 202 -6.71 16.72 -3.66
N ASN A 203 -5.60 17.20 -4.20
CA ASN A 203 -5.20 16.94 -5.57
C ASN A 203 -3.75 16.41 -5.70
N THR A 204 -3.11 16.13 -4.58
CA THR A 204 -1.76 15.57 -4.56
C THR A 204 -1.72 14.24 -3.84
N VAL A 205 -1.09 13.25 -4.46
CA VAL A 205 -0.85 11.93 -3.88
C VAL A 205 0.65 11.70 -3.76
N PHE A 206 1.08 11.22 -2.60
CA PHE A 206 2.46 10.84 -2.32
C PHE A 206 2.51 9.33 -2.10
N ASN A 207 3.51 8.69 -2.67
CA ASN A 207 3.71 7.25 -2.49
C ASN A 207 5.19 6.89 -2.40
N CYS A 208 5.54 6.02 -1.48
CA CYS A 208 6.81 5.29 -1.51
C CYS A 208 6.68 4.12 -2.47
N TYR A 209 7.61 4.03 -3.42
CA TYR A 209 7.57 3.06 -4.51
C TYR A 209 8.76 2.10 -4.45
N PHE A 210 9.11 1.63 -3.25
CA PHE A 210 10.29 0.82 -2.95
C PHE A 210 11.56 1.38 -3.61
N HIS A 211 12.24 0.59 -4.45
CA HIS A 211 13.45 1.02 -5.14
C HIS A 211 13.24 2.24 -6.06
N ALA A 212 12.04 2.47 -6.56
CA ALA A 212 11.78 3.67 -7.35
C ALA A 212 11.62 4.96 -6.50
N GLY A 213 11.75 4.88 -5.18
CA GLY A 213 11.79 6.03 -4.30
C GLY A 213 10.43 6.67 -4.03
N LEU A 214 10.45 7.92 -3.59
CA LEU A 214 9.25 8.75 -3.45
C LEU A 214 8.73 9.17 -4.81
N ARG A 215 7.41 9.06 -5.00
CA ARG A 215 6.67 9.56 -6.17
C ARG A 215 5.56 10.50 -5.72
N ILE A 216 5.37 11.59 -6.44
CA ILE A 216 4.34 12.60 -6.18
C ILE A 216 3.51 12.76 -7.44
N TYR A 217 2.20 12.70 -7.29
CA TYR A 217 1.24 12.73 -8.40
C TYR A 217 0.26 13.88 -8.26
N ASP A 218 0.00 14.57 -9.37
CA ASP A 218 -1.14 15.46 -9.55
C ASP A 218 -2.37 14.63 -9.96
N VAL A 219 -3.45 14.77 -9.20
CA VAL A 219 -4.72 14.07 -9.41
C VAL A 219 -5.91 15.03 -9.52
N HIS A 220 -5.68 16.27 -9.95
CA HIS A 220 -6.79 17.20 -10.28
C HIS A 220 -7.77 16.54 -11.24
N ASP A 221 -7.25 15.86 -12.26
CA ASP A 221 -8.04 14.95 -13.08
C ASP A 221 -7.84 13.51 -12.54
N PRO A 222 -8.82 12.95 -11.80
CA PRO A 222 -8.69 11.63 -11.21
C PRO A 222 -8.70 10.50 -12.23
N PHE A 223 -9.09 10.78 -13.48
CA PHE A 223 -9.04 9.81 -14.58
C PHE A 223 -7.66 9.71 -15.22
N VAL A 224 -6.81 10.72 -15.03
CA VAL A 224 -5.48 10.80 -15.65
C VAL A 224 -4.45 11.28 -14.61
N PRO A 225 -4.14 10.49 -13.58
CA PRO A 225 -3.06 10.82 -12.64
C PRO A 225 -1.75 11.09 -13.36
N LYS A 226 -1.00 12.12 -12.92
CA LYS A 226 0.27 12.51 -13.53
C LYS A 226 1.36 12.57 -12.48
N GLU A 227 2.49 11.90 -12.70
CA GLU A 227 3.68 12.11 -11.89
C GLU A 227 4.21 13.53 -12.12
N ILE A 228 4.43 14.28 -11.03
CA ILE A 228 4.91 15.67 -11.07
C ILE A 228 6.25 15.85 -10.39
N ALA A 229 6.64 14.92 -9.53
CA ALA A 229 7.94 14.94 -8.89
C ALA A 229 8.30 13.55 -8.36
N TYR A 230 9.60 13.37 -8.13
CA TYR A 230 10.13 12.18 -7.48
C TYR A 230 11.38 12.51 -6.66
N PHE A 231 11.73 11.62 -5.78
CA PHE A 231 13.05 11.58 -5.13
C PHE A 231 13.51 10.13 -5.05
N LEU A 232 14.63 9.84 -5.69
CA LEU A 232 15.31 8.56 -5.55
C LEU A 232 16.45 8.73 -4.55
N PRO A 233 16.39 8.10 -3.36
CA PRO A 233 17.50 8.17 -2.41
C PRO A 233 18.79 7.63 -3.04
N PRO A 234 19.95 8.15 -2.64
CA PRO A 234 21.22 7.58 -3.07
C PRO A 234 21.37 6.14 -2.54
N ASP A 235 22.20 5.36 -3.21
CA ASP A 235 22.49 4.01 -2.75
C ASP A 235 23.13 4.06 -1.36
N PRO A 236 22.73 3.15 -0.45
CA PRO A 236 23.35 3.06 0.87
C PRO A 236 24.81 2.63 0.75
N PRO A 237 25.72 3.16 1.57
CA PRO A 237 27.13 2.80 1.50
C PRO A 237 27.39 1.34 1.89
N GLU A 238 26.52 0.78 2.69
CA GLU A 238 26.56 -0.61 3.14
C GLU A 238 25.15 -1.18 3.22
N MET A 239 25.00 -2.46 2.89
CA MET A 239 23.76 -3.19 3.10
C MET A 239 23.70 -3.76 4.51
N LEU A 240 22.53 -3.70 5.13
CA LEU A 240 22.27 -4.49 6.33
C LEU A 240 22.44 -5.97 6.02
N THR A 241 22.99 -6.71 6.96
CA THR A 241 23.22 -8.15 6.80
C THR A 241 21.91 -8.93 6.82
N ASP A 242 21.92 -10.14 6.28
CA ASP A 242 20.75 -11.03 6.25
C ASP A 242 20.11 -11.27 7.62
N ASN A 243 20.92 -11.26 8.68
CA ASN A 243 20.44 -11.44 10.05
C ASN A 243 19.60 -10.26 10.55
N GLU A 244 19.77 -9.08 9.97
CA GLU A 244 19.08 -7.86 10.34
C GLU A 244 17.87 -7.61 9.45
N THR A 245 17.94 -8.06 8.21
CA THR A 245 16.86 -7.92 7.22
C THR A 245 15.93 -9.13 7.15
N HIS A 246 16.14 -10.14 7.96
CA HIS A 246 15.35 -11.38 7.98
C HIS A 246 15.22 -12.07 6.61
N ASP A 247 16.24 -12.02 5.79
CA ASP A 247 16.20 -12.57 4.42
C ASP A 247 15.16 -11.95 3.49
N VAL A 248 14.46 -10.92 3.93
CA VAL A 248 13.37 -10.35 3.12
C VAL A 248 13.92 -9.52 1.98
N MET A 249 15.07 -8.91 2.17
CA MET A 249 15.68 -8.00 1.21
C MET A 249 17.15 -8.33 0.91
N PRO A 250 17.50 -9.55 0.51
CA PRO A 250 18.83 -9.82 -0.02
C PRO A 250 18.93 -9.07 -1.34
N GLY A 251 19.92 -8.30 -1.54
CA GLY A 251 20.00 -7.67 -2.83
C GLY A 251 21.17 -6.74 -3.01
N ALA A 252 21.18 -6.12 -4.14
CA ALA A 252 22.12 -5.08 -4.47
C ALA A 252 21.97 -3.88 -3.51
N PRO A 253 23.05 -3.12 -3.27
CA PRO A 253 23.05 -1.98 -2.36
C PRO A 253 22.29 -0.79 -2.98
N VAL A 254 20.98 -0.85 -2.91
CA VAL A 254 20.09 0.21 -3.35
C VAL A 254 19.14 0.61 -2.24
N ALA A 255 18.75 1.87 -2.22
CA ALA A 255 17.76 2.36 -1.29
C ALA A 255 16.37 1.77 -1.57
N ILE A 256 15.67 1.37 -0.53
CA ILE A 256 14.30 0.86 -0.58
C ILE A 256 13.44 1.75 0.31
N THR A 257 12.57 2.54 -0.30
CA THR A 257 11.65 3.42 0.43
C THR A 257 10.44 2.63 0.92
N GLU A 258 10.04 2.87 2.17
CA GLU A 258 8.97 2.13 2.83
C GLU A 258 7.73 2.98 3.09
N ASP A 259 7.90 4.05 3.82
CA ASP A 259 6.78 4.85 4.31
C ASP A 259 7.11 6.34 4.29
N LEU A 260 6.07 7.17 4.41
CA LEU A 260 6.23 8.62 4.39
C LEU A 260 5.19 9.34 5.23
N VAL A 261 5.56 10.52 5.68
CA VAL A 261 4.62 11.52 6.20
C VAL A 261 4.94 12.89 5.62
N VAL A 262 3.92 13.72 5.47
CA VAL A 262 4.05 15.13 5.06
C VAL A 262 3.47 15.99 6.17
N ASP A 263 4.26 16.91 6.72
CA ASP A 263 3.78 17.79 7.77
C ASP A 263 3.06 19.05 7.21
N ASP A 264 2.40 19.80 8.08
CA ASP A 264 1.67 21.01 7.75
C ASP A 264 2.55 22.17 7.24
N ARG A 265 3.87 22.05 7.38
CA ARG A 265 4.88 22.99 6.85
C ARG A 265 5.35 22.60 5.45
N GLY A 266 4.87 21.46 4.93
CA GLY A 266 5.22 20.91 3.63
C GLY A 266 6.57 20.19 3.58
N TYR A 267 7.13 19.75 4.71
CA TYR A 267 8.25 18.83 4.71
C TYR A 267 7.76 17.40 4.54
N ILE A 268 8.46 16.66 3.71
CA ILE A 268 8.18 15.27 3.41
C ILE A 268 9.27 14.42 4.08
N TYR A 269 8.86 13.51 4.93
CA TYR A 269 9.74 12.57 5.62
C TYR A 269 9.51 11.19 5.00
N ILE A 270 10.55 10.59 4.47
CA ILE A 270 10.48 9.22 3.95
C ILE A 270 11.41 8.31 4.73
N SER A 271 10.96 7.12 5.04
CA SER A 271 11.81 6.08 5.62
C SER A 271 12.38 5.19 4.54
N THR A 272 13.60 4.73 4.76
CA THR A 272 14.25 3.71 3.94
C THR A 272 14.69 2.54 4.81
N GLN A 273 14.80 1.36 4.21
CA GLN A 273 15.23 0.17 4.96
C GLN A 273 16.69 0.21 5.37
N GLN A 274 17.53 0.95 4.64
CA GLN A 274 18.98 0.89 4.80
C GLN A 274 19.56 2.14 5.48
N ASP A 275 19.06 3.34 5.14
CA ASP A 275 19.68 4.61 5.47
C ASP A 275 18.91 5.45 6.51
N GLY A 276 17.77 4.96 7.00
CA GLY A 276 16.95 5.69 7.96
C GLY A 276 15.96 6.66 7.31
N ILE A 277 16.02 7.95 7.66
CA ILE A 277 14.99 8.93 7.26
C ILE A 277 15.60 10.07 6.44
N TYR A 278 14.98 10.37 5.30
CA TYR A 278 15.24 11.59 4.53
C TYR A 278 14.17 12.64 4.80
N ILE A 279 14.59 13.89 4.95
CA ILE A 279 13.70 15.05 5.10
C ILE A 279 13.81 15.88 3.83
N LEU A 280 12.71 15.99 3.11
CA LEU A 280 12.65 16.59 1.79
C LEU A 280 11.72 17.79 1.78
N LYS A 281 11.86 18.62 0.75
CA LYS A 281 10.93 19.69 0.45
C LYS A 281 10.67 19.71 -1.06
N TYR A 282 9.40 19.80 -1.42
CA TYR A 282 9.01 19.96 -2.81
C TYR A 282 9.48 21.33 -3.34
N THR A 283 10.09 21.34 -4.54
CA THR A 283 10.65 22.53 -5.18
C THR A 283 10.07 22.79 -6.57
N GLY A 284 8.99 22.13 -6.94
CA GLY A 284 8.32 22.33 -8.22
C GLY A 284 7.64 23.70 -8.31
N GLU A 285 7.31 24.11 -9.53
CA GLU A 285 6.75 25.43 -9.82
C GLU A 285 5.32 25.62 -9.29
N LYS A 286 4.52 24.55 -9.28
CA LYS A 286 3.15 24.58 -8.77
C LYS A 286 3.12 24.14 -7.32
N PRO A 287 2.40 24.86 -6.43
CA PRO A 287 2.22 24.38 -5.06
C PRO A 287 1.50 23.02 -5.06
N LEU A 288 1.80 22.22 -4.05
CA LEU A 288 1.04 21.01 -3.77
C LEU A 288 -0.32 21.37 -3.15
N ASP A 289 -1.39 20.67 -3.52
CA ASP A 289 -2.77 20.89 -3.07
C ASP A 289 -3.49 19.55 -2.83
#